data_6406951b99b257a1e256af0434b69fb4
#
_entry.id   6406951b99b257a1e256af0434b69fb4
#
_cell.length_a   1.000
_cell.length_b   1.000
_cell.length_c   1.000
_cell.angle_alpha   90.00
_cell.angle_beta   90.00
_cell.angle_gamma   90.00
#
_symmetry.space_group_name_H-M   'P 1'
#
loop_
_entity.id
_entity.type
_entity.pdbx_description
1 polymer ?
#
loop_
_entity_poly.entity_id
_entity_poly.type
_entity_poly.pdbx_seq_one_letter_code
_entity_poly.pdbx_strand_id
1 'polypeptide(L)'
;EISACLVGSEMCIRDRYKSIFRAAKESKIIDNNPTIYLTAKGGGVPQKDKAALTDEQATRLLDAIQGLPPYVFVMLGLYAGLRREEILALKWDSVYLDVDCPYLTVRRAWHTENNRPVILDELKTKAAHRNIPLPVCLADCLKETKANSQSEYVVPNREGDPLSYTQFKRLWQYIVTRTVKERFYYRYEDGKRVKHTVTPVLGEKAAHNGKVIYSLDFEVTPHQLRHTYITNLIHSSVDPKTVQYLAGHESSKITMDIYAKVKYNRPDELVRTMGGAFAQWDAAQA
;
A
#
# COMPACT_ATOMS: atom_id res chain seq x y z
N GLU A 1 -4.68 -9.90 19.51
CA GLU A 1 -4.20 -8.50 19.41
C GLU A 1 -2.73 -8.36 18.96
N ILE A 2 -1.97 -9.43 18.95
CA ILE A 2 -0.53 -9.41 18.60
C ILE A 2 -0.28 -9.48 17.09
N SER A 3 -1.24 -9.94 16.30
CA SER A 3 -1.02 -10.29 14.89
C SER A 3 -0.95 -9.12 13.91
N ALA A 4 -1.60 -8.00 14.16
CA ALA A 4 -1.61 -6.86 13.22
C ALA A 4 -0.39 -5.93 13.35
N CYS A 5 0.34 -6.03 14.46
CA CYS A 5 1.54 -5.22 14.73
C CYS A 5 2.86 -5.96 14.47
N LEU A 6 2.82 -7.26 14.19
CA LEU A 6 4.01 -8.09 13.97
C LEU A 6 4.64 -7.91 12.58
N VAL A 7 4.03 -7.14 11.69
CA VAL A 7 4.60 -6.77 10.39
C VAL A 7 5.24 -5.37 10.43
N GLY A 8 5.08 -4.66 11.54
CA GLY A 8 5.70 -3.36 11.78
C GLY A 8 6.91 -3.51 12.69
N SER A 9 8.07 -3.47 12.10
CA SER A 9 9.38 -3.15 12.67
C SER A 9 9.65 -3.60 14.13
N GLU A 10 10.84 -4.13 14.38
CA GLU A 10 11.48 -4.33 15.69
C GLU A 10 11.27 -3.13 16.66
N MET A 11 11.03 -1.96 16.13
CA MET A 11 10.70 -0.74 16.84
C MET A 11 9.41 -0.84 17.67
N CYS A 12 8.34 -1.46 17.14
CA CYS A 12 7.08 -1.65 17.88
C CYS A 12 7.22 -2.68 19.00
N ILE A 13 7.98 -3.75 18.79
CA ILE A 13 8.23 -4.76 19.82
C ILE A 13 9.06 -4.15 20.94
N ARG A 14 10.13 -3.46 20.63
CA ARG A 14 10.97 -2.74 21.57
C ARG A 14 10.20 -1.71 22.38
N ASP A 15 9.35 -0.91 21.74
CA ASP A 15 8.60 0.14 22.42
C ASP A 15 7.54 -0.46 23.36
N ARG A 16 6.96 -1.61 23.03
CA ARG A 16 6.10 -2.38 23.93
C ARG A 16 6.89 -2.91 25.15
N TYR A 17 8.06 -3.50 24.95
CA TYR A 17 8.90 -3.91 26.08
C TYR A 17 9.27 -2.74 26.97
N LYS A 18 9.69 -1.61 26.39
CA LYS A 18 9.97 -0.37 27.16
C LYS A 18 8.77 0.11 27.94
N SER A 19 7.56 0.07 27.38
CA SER A 19 6.33 0.46 28.06
C SER A 19 5.99 -0.50 29.20
N ILE A 20 6.09 -1.80 29.00
CA ILE A 20 5.84 -2.82 30.03
C ILE A 20 6.81 -2.65 31.21
N PHE A 21 8.12 -2.56 30.94
CA PHE A 21 9.11 -2.40 32.00
C PHE A 21 9.05 -1.04 32.70
N ARG A 22 8.59 0.01 31.99
CA ARG A 22 8.32 1.30 32.62
C ARG A 22 7.14 1.20 33.59
N ALA A 23 6.02 0.62 33.16
CA ALA A 23 4.86 0.39 34.02
C ALA A 23 5.20 -0.48 35.24
N ALA A 24 5.98 -1.54 35.07
CA ALA A 24 6.43 -2.40 36.16
C ALA A 24 7.29 -1.63 37.19
N LYS A 25 8.15 -0.73 36.76
CA LYS A 25 8.94 0.15 37.65
C LYS A 25 8.05 1.16 38.37
N GLU A 26 7.13 1.83 37.66
CA GLU A 26 6.18 2.78 38.25
C GLU A 26 5.28 2.11 39.29
N SER A 27 4.89 0.86 39.03
CA SER A 27 4.12 0.02 39.98
C SER A 27 4.96 -0.62 41.08
N LYS A 28 6.26 -0.29 41.17
CA LYS A 28 7.21 -0.85 42.15
C LYS A 28 7.30 -2.38 42.16
N ILE A 29 7.04 -3.04 41.04
CA ILE A 29 7.20 -4.47 40.84
C ILE A 29 8.67 -4.80 40.61
N ILE A 30 9.44 -3.86 40.02
CA ILE A 30 10.87 -3.94 39.80
C ILE A 30 11.55 -2.65 40.23
N ASP A 31 12.75 -2.75 40.78
CA ASP A 31 13.50 -1.57 41.23
C ASP A 31 14.18 -0.84 40.06
N ASN A 32 14.67 -1.58 39.07
CA ASN A 32 15.38 -1.05 37.93
C ASN A 32 14.73 -1.46 36.61
N ASN A 33 14.64 -0.52 35.67
CA ASN A 33 14.14 -0.81 34.34
C ASN A 33 15.28 -1.29 33.43
N PRO A 34 15.34 -2.58 33.07
CA PRO A 34 16.42 -3.13 32.26
C PRO A 34 16.42 -2.65 30.80
N THR A 35 15.34 -1.96 30.37
CA THR A 35 15.18 -1.54 28.98
C THR A 35 15.62 -0.09 28.72
N ILE A 36 16.14 0.62 29.73
CA ILE A 36 16.55 2.05 29.60
C ILE A 36 17.61 2.19 28.49
N TYR A 37 18.56 1.29 28.41
CA TYR A 37 19.67 1.33 27.45
C TYR A 37 19.43 0.46 26.21
N LEU A 38 18.25 -0.12 26.04
CA LEU A 38 17.92 -0.87 24.82
C LEU A 38 17.86 0.08 23.63
N THR A 39 18.95 0.11 22.89
CA THR A 39 19.03 0.77 21.57
C THR A 39 18.90 -0.29 20.50
N ALA A 40 18.09 -0.03 19.46
CA ALA A 40 18.04 -0.89 18.28
C ALA A 40 19.29 -0.68 17.43
N LYS A 41 20.45 -1.16 17.92
CA LYS A 41 21.67 -1.23 17.13
C LYS A 41 21.86 -2.67 16.69
N GLY A 42 21.55 -2.94 15.42
CA GLY A 42 22.01 -4.08 14.68
C GLY A 42 21.26 -5.39 14.96
N GLY A 43 20.49 -5.86 14.03
CA GLY A 43 19.90 -7.19 14.04
C GLY A 43 18.87 -7.47 12.94
N GLY A 44 18.16 -6.48 12.48
CA GLY A 44 17.27 -6.64 11.34
C GLY A 44 18.06 -6.46 10.03
N VAL A 45 17.93 -7.39 9.11
CA VAL A 45 18.28 -7.11 7.71
C VAL A 45 17.44 -5.91 7.29
N PRO A 46 18.04 -4.79 6.83
CA PRO A 46 17.26 -3.65 6.36
C PRO A 46 16.27 -4.16 5.31
N GLN A 47 14.99 -4.08 5.61
CA GLN A 47 13.99 -4.41 4.63
C GLN A 47 14.19 -3.43 3.48
N LYS A 48 14.61 -3.93 2.31
CA LYS A 48 14.76 -3.09 1.13
C LYS A 48 13.41 -2.44 0.88
N ASP A 49 13.35 -1.12 1.04
CA ASP A 49 12.17 -0.35 0.65
C ASP A 49 11.87 -0.71 -0.80
N LYS A 50 10.72 -1.29 -1.06
CA LYS A 50 10.30 -1.54 -2.44
C LYS A 50 10.10 -0.19 -3.11
N ALA A 51 10.80 0.03 -4.21
CA ALA A 51 10.63 1.24 -5.01
C ALA A 51 9.18 1.40 -5.49
N ALA A 52 8.78 2.63 -5.77
CA ALA A 52 7.53 2.88 -6.49
C ALA A 52 7.54 2.15 -7.84
N LEU A 53 6.35 1.77 -8.31
CA LEU A 53 6.21 1.23 -9.67
C LEU A 53 6.52 2.33 -10.69
N THR A 54 7.16 1.97 -11.79
CA THR A 54 7.25 2.85 -12.95
C THR A 54 5.88 2.95 -13.65
N ASP A 55 5.69 3.97 -14.48
CA ASP A 55 4.44 4.14 -15.23
C ASP A 55 4.17 2.91 -16.13
N GLU A 56 5.22 2.36 -16.75
CA GLU A 56 5.12 1.13 -17.54
C GLU A 56 4.70 -0.07 -16.69
N GLN A 57 5.27 -0.23 -15.48
CA GLN A 57 4.90 -1.31 -14.57
C GLN A 57 3.46 -1.14 -14.07
N ALA A 58 3.02 0.08 -13.79
CA ALA A 58 1.64 0.36 -13.38
C ALA A 58 0.65 0.04 -14.51
N THR A 59 0.95 0.42 -15.74
CA THR A 59 0.13 0.10 -16.92
C THR A 59 0.05 -1.42 -17.13
N ARG A 60 1.20 -2.11 -17.16
CA ARG A 60 1.24 -3.58 -17.32
C ARG A 60 0.50 -4.31 -16.20
N LEU A 61 0.55 -3.79 -14.97
CA LEU A 61 -0.22 -4.36 -13.86
C LEU A 61 -1.72 -4.23 -14.11
N LEU A 62 -2.19 -3.05 -14.49
CA LEU A 62 -3.62 -2.80 -14.76
C LEU A 62 -4.13 -3.64 -15.93
N ASP A 63 -3.38 -3.72 -17.03
CA ASP A 63 -3.70 -4.56 -18.20
C ASP A 63 -3.80 -6.05 -17.80
N ALA A 64 -2.85 -6.52 -16.99
CA ALA A 64 -2.82 -7.91 -16.55
C ALA A 64 -4.01 -8.33 -15.69
N ILE A 65 -4.66 -7.38 -15.01
CA ILE A 65 -5.76 -7.64 -14.09
C ILE A 65 -7.08 -7.00 -14.49
N GLN A 66 -7.17 -6.40 -15.67
CA GLN A 66 -8.40 -5.79 -16.18
C GLN A 66 -9.54 -6.81 -16.16
N GLY A 67 -10.71 -6.41 -15.65
CA GLY A 67 -11.87 -7.28 -15.48
C GLY A 67 -11.74 -8.39 -14.42
N LEU A 68 -10.65 -8.41 -13.65
CA LEU A 68 -10.46 -9.35 -12.54
C LEU A 68 -10.76 -8.70 -11.17
N PRO A 69 -11.07 -9.51 -10.16
CA PRO A 69 -11.45 -9.01 -8.83
C PRO A 69 -10.51 -7.99 -8.17
N PRO A 70 -9.17 -8.04 -8.32
CA PRO A 70 -8.29 -7.06 -7.71
C PRO A 70 -8.24 -5.71 -8.41
N TYR A 71 -8.88 -5.53 -9.58
CA TYR A 71 -8.75 -4.33 -10.42
C TYR A 71 -9.11 -3.04 -9.67
N VAL A 72 -10.30 -3.00 -9.07
CA VAL A 72 -10.78 -1.81 -8.32
C VAL A 72 -9.90 -1.53 -7.10
N PHE A 73 -9.45 -2.57 -6.40
CA PHE A 73 -8.52 -2.43 -5.28
C PHE A 73 -7.21 -1.76 -5.73
N VAL A 74 -6.65 -2.20 -6.87
CA VAL A 74 -5.40 -1.66 -7.42
C VAL A 74 -5.59 -0.22 -7.89
N MET A 75 -6.71 0.08 -8.56
CA MET A 75 -7.06 1.44 -8.98
C MET A 75 -7.13 2.40 -7.78
N LEU A 76 -7.78 2.02 -6.69
CA LEU A 76 -7.84 2.81 -5.46
C LEU A 76 -6.46 3.02 -4.82
N GLY A 77 -5.62 2.00 -4.86
CA GLY A 77 -4.24 2.09 -4.35
C GLY A 77 -3.35 3.02 -5.17
N LEU A 78 -3.43 2.96 -6.50
CA LEU A 78 -2.59 3.73 -7.43
C LEU A 78 -3.06 5.18 -7.60
N TYR A 79 -4.37 5.44 -7.62
CA TYR A 79 -4.92 6.75 -7.99
C TYR A 79 -5.56 7.52 -6.83
N ALA A 80 -5.82 6.89 -5.69
CA ALA A 80 -6.25 7.56 -4.47
C ALA A 80 -5.29 7.34 -3.30
N GLY A 81 -4.26 6.50 -3.46
CA GLY A 81 -3.22 6.28 -2.45
C GLY A 81 -3.74 5.70 -1.13
N LEU A 82 -4.88 5.03 -1.15
CA LEU A 82 -5.48 4.45 0.04
C LEU A 82 -4.60 3.33 0.65
N ARG A 83 -4.62 3.22 1.97
CA ARG A 83 -4.07 2.06 2.65
C ARG A 83 -4.96 0.84 2.40
N ARG A 84 -4.38 -0.36 2.47
CA ARG A 84 -5.14 -1.62 2.34
C ARG A 84 -6.37 -1.62 3.24
N GLU A 85 -6.20 -1.25 4.49
CA GLU A 85 -7.25 -1.21 5.51
C GLU A 85 -8.34 -0.18 5.19
N GLU A 86 -7.97 0.93 4.55
CA GLU A 86 -8.90 1.97 4.10
C GLU A 86 -9.70 1.48 2.88
N ILE A 87 -9.05 0.78 1.93
CA ILE A 87 -9.73 0.22 0.75
C ILE A 87 -10.76 -0.84 1.17
N LEU A 88 -10.36 -1.75 2.07
CA LEU A 88 -11.23 -2.86 2.51
C LEU A 88 -12.42 -2.40 3.38
N ALA A 89 -12.33 -1.18 3.95
CA ALA A 89 -13.40 -0.55 4.71
C ALA A 89 -14.23 0.44 3.90
N LEU A 90 -13.86 0.70 2.63
CA LEU A 90 -14.49 1.74 1.83
C LEU A 90 -15.92 1.35 1.46
N LYS A 91 -16.89 2.19 1.84
CA LYS A 91 -18.30 2.06 1.48
C LYS A 91 -18.68 3.14 0.45
N TRP A 92 -19.74 2.86 -0.30
CA TRP A 92 -20.26 3.80 -1.31
C TRP A 92 -20.80 5.11 -0.71
N ASP A 93 -21.19 5.13 0.57
CA ASP A 93 -21.58 6.34 1.31
C ASP A 93 -20.47 7.37 1.47
N SER A 94 -19.25 6.94 1.22
CA SER A 94 -18.03 7.76 1.32
C SER A 94 -17.43 8.11 -0.05
N VAL A 95 -18.14 7.79 -1.14
CA VAL A 95 -17.68 8.02 -2.53
C VAL A 95 -18.68 8.90 -3.25
N TYR A 96 -18.28 10.11 -3.61
CA TYR A 96 -19.09 11.15 -4.21
C TYR A 96 -18.72 11.29 -5.68
N LEU A 97 -19.52 10.69 -6.57
CA LEU A 97 -19.26 10.64 -8.02
C LEU A 97 -20.08 11.63 -8.82
N ASP A 98 -21.26 12.02 -8.30
CA ASP A 98 -22.25 12.85 -8.99
C ASP A 98 -22.10 14.32 -8.57
N VAL A 99 -20.85 14.80 -8.57
CA VAL A 99 -20.48 16.18 -8.24
C VAL A 99 -19.45 16.69 -9.24
N ASP A 100 -19.30 18.02 -9.39
CA ASP A 100 -18.37 18.64 -10.35
C ASP A 100 -16.91 18.15 -10.19
N CYS A 101 -16.49 17.99 -8.96
CA CYS A 101 -15.17 17.45 -8.61
C CYS A 101 -15.34 16.15 -7.80
N PRO A 102 -15.39 14.98 -8.43
CA PRO A 102 -15.55 13.71 -7.74
C PRO A 102 -14.46 13.48 -6.68
N TYR A 103 -14.86 13.00 -5.52
CA TYR A 103 -13.93 12.72 -4.42
C TYR A 103 -14.43 11.56 -3.56
N LEU A 104 -13.54 11.02 -2.74
CA LEU A 104 -13.89 10.09 -1.68
C LEU A 104 -13.41 10.62 -0.32
N THR A 105 -14.10 10.20 0.74
CA THR A 105 -13.74 10.52 2.12
C THR A 105 -13.27 9.28 2.84
N VAL A 106 -12.07 9.32 3.42
CA VAL A 106 -11.59 8.23 4.28
C VAL A 106 -12.16 8.43 5.68
N ARG A 107 -13.02 7.51 6.11
CA ARG A 107 -13.73 7.57 7.40
C ARG A 107 -13.51 6.33 8.24
N ARG A 108 -13.23 5.18 7.61
CA ARG A 108 -13.23 3.87 8.22
C ARG A 108 -11.93 3.14 7.97
N ALA A 109 -11.63 2.21 8.86
CA ALA A 109 -10.52 1.28 8.66
C ALA A 109 -10.97 -0.15 8.92
N TRP A 110 -10.50 -1.06 8.08
CA TRP A 110 -10.69 -2.48 8.23
C TRP A 110 -9.65 -3.03 9.22
N HIS A 111 -10.11 -3.91 10.09
CA HIS A 111 -9.29 -4.70 10.99
C HIS A 111 -9.70 -6.17 10.92
N THR A 112 -8.92 -7.07 11.47
CA THR A 112 -9.28 -8.49 11.55
C THR A 112 -9.11 -9.00 12.98
N GLU A 113 -10.16 -9.66 13.46
CA GLU A 113 -10.15 -10.37 14.73
C GLU A 113 -10.53 -11.83 14.46
N ASN A 114 -9.64 -12.76 14.81
CA ASN A 114 -9.86 -14.20 14.55
C ASN A 114 -10.26 -14.51 13.09
N ASN A 115 -9.60 -13.85 12.13
CA ASN A 115 -9.88 -13.90 10.69
C ASN A 115 -11.28 -13.37 10.29
N ARG A 116 -12.03 -12.74 11.18
CA ARG A 116 -13.27 -12.04 10.86
C ARG A 116 -12.98 -10.57 10.59
N PRO A 117 -13.57 -9.96 9.55
CA PRO A 117 -13.43 -8.54 9.30
C PRO A 117 -14.17 -7.73 10.36
N VAL A 118 -13.53 -6.69 10.86
CA VAL A 118 -14.12 -5.70 11.75
C VAL A 118 -13.90 -4.34 11.11
N ILE A 119 -14.96 -3.57 10.94
CA ILE A 119 -14.89 -2.22 10.40
C ILE A 119 -14.93 -1.25 11.57
N LEU A 120 -13.88 -0.43 11.68
CA LEU A 120 -13.76 0.61 12.67
C LEU A 120 -14.24 1.93 12.06
N ASP A 121 -15.27 2.53 12.62
CA ASP A 121 -15.79 3.84 12.20
C ASP A 121 -14.93 4.99 12.72
N GLU A 122 -14.05 4.73 13.70
CA GLU A 122 -13.09 5.70 14.21
C GLU A 122 -11.67 5.39 13.70
N LEU A 123 -11.03 6.38 13.12
CA LEU A 123 -9.64 6.30 12.69
C LEU A 123 -8.70 6.69 13.83
N LYS A 124 -7.54 6.04 13.92
CA LYS A 124 -6.56 6.25 14.99
C LYS A 124 -6.09 7.70 15.14
N THR A 125 -6.12 8.48 14.04
CA THR A 125 -5.62 9.85 14.02
C THR A 125 -6.54 10.77 13.24
N LYS A 126 -6.59 12.04 13.61
CA LYS A 126 -7.33 13.08 12.85
C LYS A 126 -6.82 13.22 11.43
N ALA A 127 -5.52 13.03 11.18
CA ALA A 127 -4.90 13.10 9.87
C ALA A 127 -5.35 11.98 8.91
N ALA A 128 -5.88 10.87 9.44
CA ALA A 128 -6.44 9.80 8.63
C ALA A 128 -7.77 10.18 7.99
N HIS A 129 -8.57 11.06 8.63
CA HIS A 129 -9.77 11.65 8.04
C HIS A 129 -9.39 12.67 6.96
N ARG A 130 -9.74 12.37 5.71
CA ARG A 130 -9.39 13.25 4.59
C ARG A 130 -10.27 13.02 3.38
N ASN A 131 -10.40 14.05 2.57
CA ASN A 131 -11.04 13.98 1.27
C ASN A 131 -9.97 13.84 0.19
N ILE A 132 -10.15 12.91 -0.72
CA ILE A 132 -9.22 12.63 -1.81
C ILE A 132 -9.95 12.87 -3.13
N PRO A 133 -9.55 13.89 -3.90
CA PRO A 133 -10.08 14.10 -5.25
C PRO A 133 -9.78 12.88 -6.13
N LEU A 134 -10.72 12.53 -6.99
CA LEU A 134 -10.59 11.39 -7.88
C LEU A 134 -10.21 11.84 -9.29
N PRO A 135 -9.12 11.33 -9.87
CA PRO A 135 -8.85 11.52 -11.30
C PRO A 135 -9.93 10.81 -12.13
N VAL A 136 -10.16 11.30 -13.34
CA VAL A 136 -11.24 10.86 -14.23
C VAL A 136 -11.26 9.34 -14.40
N CYS A 137 -10.09 8.72 -14.65
CA CYS A 137 -9.98 7.27 -14.83
C CYS A 137 -10.46 6.46 -13.63
N LEU A 138 -10.21 6.94 -12.40
CA LEU A 138 -10.69 6.29 -11.19
C LEU A 138 -12.19 6.55 -10.96
N ALA A 139 -12.65 7.77 -11.22
CA ALA A 139 -14.05 8.12 -11.09
C ALA A 139 -14.93 7.28 -12.04
N ASP A 140 -14.51 7.10 -13.29
CA ASP A 140 -15.22 6.28 -14.28
C ASP A 140 -15.22 4.79 -13.89
N CYS A 141 -14.08 4.26 -13.44
CA CYS A 141 -13.98 2.89 -12.90
C CYS A 141 -14.94 2.68 -11.73
N LEU A 142 -15.05 3.65 -10.81
CA LEU A 142 -15.95 3.57 -9.66
C LEU A 142 -17.41 3.72 -10.05
N LYS A 143 -17.76 4.53 -11.04
CA LYS A 143 -19.13 4.63 -11.59
C LYS A 143 -19.57 3.29 -12.16
N GLU A 144 -18.74 2.67 -13.00
CA GLU A 144 -19.01 1.36 -13.59
C GLU A 144 -19.15 0.29 -12.50
N THR A 145 -18.25 0.28 -11.53
CA THR A 145 -18.29 -0.66 -10.41
C THR A 145 -19.56 -0.50 -9.59
N LYS A 146 -19.96 0.75 -9.29
CA LYS A 146 -21.18 1.05 -8.51
C LYS A 146 -22.43 0.60 -9.24
N ALA A 147 -22.52 0.81 -10.56
CA ALA A 147 -23.65 0.39 -11.37
C ALA A 147 -23.86 -1.14 -11.36
N ASN A 148 -22.79 -1.91 -11.17
CA ASN A 148 -22.81 -3.38 -11.13
C ASN A 148 -22.81 -3.96 -9.70
N SER A 149 -22.76 -3.12 -8.65
CA SER A 149 -22.67 -3.57 -7.26
C SER A 149 -24.00 -3.44 -6.53
N GLN A 150 -24.34 -4.48 -5.76
CA GLN A 150 -25.46 -4.45 -4.79
C GLN A 150 -24.98 -4.36 -3.34
N SER A 151 -23.66 -4.36 -3.13
CA SER A 151 -23.05 -4.25 -1.81
C SER A 151 -22.93 -2.79 -1.37
N GLU A 152 -22.93 -2.54 -0.06
CA GLU A 152 -22.55 -1.25 0.51
C GLU A 152 -21.02 -0.98 0.41
N TYR A 153 -20.21 -2.03 0.25
CA TYR A 153 -18.74 -1.96 0.13
C TYR A 153 -18.31 -1.82 -1.33
N VAL A 154 -17.23 -1.06 -1.54
CA VAL A 154 -16.63 -0.89 -2.88
C VAL A 154 -15.86 -2.16 -3.30
N VAL A 155 -15.25 -2.86 -2.35
CA VAL A 155 -14.53 -4.12 -2.58
C VAL A 155 -15.10 -5.21 -1.66
N PRO A 156 -16.28 -5.76 -1.99
CA PRO A 156 -16.94 -6.77 -1.17
C PRO A 156 -16.42 -8.19 -1.44
N ASN A 157 -16.83 -9.11 -0.59
CA ASN A 157 -16.84 -10.53 -0.88
C ASN A 157 -18.02 -10.92 -1.79
N ARG A 158 -18.23 -12.22 -2.05
CA ARG A 158 -19.32 -12.71 -2.91
C ARG A 158 -20.70 -12.51 -2.30
N GLU A 159 -20.77 -12.44 -0.98
CA GLU A 159 -21.98 -12.26 -0.19
C GLU A 159 -22.34 -10.77 -0.04
N GLY A 160 -21.48 -9.86 -0.46
CA GLY A 160 -21.65 -8.41 -0.34
C GLY A 160 -21.02 -7.81 0.93
N ASP A 161 -20.39 -8.64 1.77
CA ASP A 161 -19.77 -8.25 3.03
C ASP A 161 -18.28 -7.84 2.87
N PRO A 162 -17.66 -7.26 3.91
CA PRO A 162 -16.24 -6.95 3.86
C PRO A 162 -15.37 -8.22 3.79
N LEU A 163 -14.31 -8.16 3.03
CA LEU A 163 -13.37 -9.27 2.86
C LEU A 163 -12.71 -9.66 4.19
N SER A 164 -12.68 -10.95 4.51
CA SER A 164 -11.78 -11.48 5.54
C SER A 164 -10.32 -11.44 5.05
N TYR A 165 -9.36 -11.61 5.98
CA TYR A 165 -7.95 -11.63 5.61
C TYR A 165 -7.60 -12.74 4.62
N THR A 166 -8.20 -13.93 4.78
CA THR A 166 -8.02 -15.05 3.85
C THR A 166 -8.61 -14.76 2.47
N GLN A 167 -9.78 -14.11 2.41
CA GLN A 167 -10.39 -13.70 1.14
C GLN A 167 -9.57 -12.63 0.45
N PHE A 168 -9.03 -11.65 1.21
CA PHE A 168 -8.09 -10.66 0.67
C PHE A 168 -6.82 -11.32 0.10
N LYS A 169 -6.23 -12.31 0.78
CA LYS A 169 -5.10 -13.07 0.24
C LYS A 169 -5.45 -13.75 -1.10
N ARG A 170 -6.63 -14.33 -1.21
CA ARG A 170 -7.11 -14.96 -2.46
C ARG A 170 -7.31 -13.92 -3.57
N LEU A 171 -7.85 -12.74 -3.24
CA LEU A 171 -7.95 -11.63 -4.18
C LEU A 171 -6.56 -11.19 -4.66
N TRP A 172 -5.61 -11.04 -3.76
CA TRP A 172 -4.24 -10.66 -4.12
C TRP A 172 -3.51 -11.74 -4.93
N GLN A 173 -3.91 -13.01 -4.76
CA GLN A 173 -3.33 -14.14 -5.50
C GLN A 173 -3.52 -14.02 -7.03
N TYR A 174 -4.55 -13.31 -7.51
CA TYR A 174 -4.71 -13.04 -8.96
C TYR A 174 -3.49 -12.29 -9.54
N ILE A 175 -2.89 -11.39 -8.78
CA ILE A 175 -1.67 -10.66 -9.17
C ILE A 175 -0.46 -11.57 -9.04
N VAL A 176 -0.29 -12.20 -7.87
CA VAL A 176 0.89 -13.04 -7.57
C VAL A 176 1.05 -14.18 -8.58
N THR A 177 -0.05 -14.81 -9.01
CA THR A 177 0.02 -15.90 -9.98
C THR A 177 0.48 -15.46 -11.36
N ARG A 178 0.42 -14.18 -11.70
CA ARG A 178 0.86 -13.61 -12.98
C ARG A 178 2.31 -13.17 -12.98
N THR A 179 3.00 -13.25 -11.85
CA THR A 179 4.43 -12.90 -11.76
C THR A 179 5.31 -14.05 -12.25
N VAL A 180 6.47 -13.71 -12.82
CA VAL A 180 7.50 -14.69 -13.23
C VAL A 180 8.37 -15.19 -12.09
N LYS A 181 7.95 -14.95 -10.83
CA LYS A 181 8.66 -15.45 -9.67
C LYS A 181 8.62 -16.96 -9.60
N GLU A 182 9.80 -17.57 -9.41
CA GLU A 182 9.91 -19.00 -9.14
C GLU A 182 9.08 -19.38 -7.91
N ARG A 183 8.34 -20.46 -8.02
CA ARG A 183 7.49 -20.98 -6.95
C ARG A 183 7.55 -22.49 -6.92
N PHE A 184 7.18 -23.08 -5.80
CA PHE A 184 7.12 -24.51 -5.64
C PHE A 184 5.78 -24.92 -5.03
N TYR A 185 5.37 -26.17 -5.35
CA TYR A 185 4.26 -26.86 -4.72
C TYR A 185 4.68 -28.30 -4.40
N TYR A 186 3.93 -28.92 -3.52
CA TYR A 186 4.14 -30.32 -3.19
C TYR A 186 3.01 -31.15 -3.75
N ARG A 187 3.35 -32.31 -4.33
CA ARG A 187 2.42 -33.32 -4.79
C ARG A 187 2.78 -34.65 -4.15
N TYR A 188 1.78 -35.48 -3.85
CA TYR A 188 2.03 -36.84 -3.42
C TYR A 188 2.12 -37.74 -4.67
N GLU A 189 3.25 -38.39 -4.84
CA GLU A 189 3.56 -39.35 -5.89
C GLU A 189 4.03 -40.63 -5.22
N ASP A 190 3.39 -41.75 -5.50
CA ASP A 190 3.66 -43.06 -4.89
C ASP A 190 3.75 -43.03 -3.33
N GLY A 191 2.84 -42.25 -2.70
CA GLY A 191 2.80 -42.10 -1.25
C GLY A 191 3.88 -41.20 -0.65
N LYS A 192 4.78 -40.64 -1.46
CA LYS A 192 5.82 -39.71 -1.03
C LYS A 192 5.49 -38.27 -1.42
N ARG A 193 5.84 -37.32 -0.56
CA ARG A 193 5.68 -35.89 -0.81
C ARG A 193 6.83 -35.38 -1.68
N VAL A 194 6.57 -35.11 -2.96
CA VAL A 194 7.55 -34.62 -3.94
C VAL A 194 7.39 -33.11 -4.10
N LYS A 195 8.52 -32.39 -4.13
CA LYS A 195 8.57 -30.95 -4.39
C LYS A 195 8.69 -30.69 -5.89
N HIS A 196 7.72 -29.98 -6.45
CA HIS A 196 7.77 -29.50 -7.83
C HIS A 196 8.06 -28.01 -7.86
N THR A 197 9.02 -27.61 -8.69
CA THR A 197 9.35 -26.20 -8.93
C THR A 197 8.74 -25.76 -10.23
N VAL A 198 8.14 -24.58 -10.23
CA VAL A 198 7.64 -23.90 -11.43
C VAL A 198 8.51 -22.69 -11.66
N THR A 199 9.14 -22.62 -12.80
CA THR A 199 9.90 -21.47 -13.28
C THR A 199 9.09 -20.80 -14.39
N PRO A 200 8.27 -19.78 -14.05
CA PRO A 200 7.42 -19.12 -15.04
C PRO A 200 8.27 -18.33 -16.05
N VAL A 201 7.86 -18.34 -17.30
CA VAL A 201 8.44 -17.54 -18.38
C VAL A 201 7.46 -16.46 -18.80
N LEU A 202 7.94 -15.22 -18.97
CA LEU A 202 7.11 -14.08 -19.34
C LEU A 202 6.41 -14.34 -20.70
N GLY A 203 5.11 -14.08 -20.75
CA GLY A 203 4.27 -14.29 -21.93
C GLY A 203 3.67 -15.69 -22.04
N GLU A 204 4.15 -16.68 -21.29
CA GLU A 204 3.62 -18.04 -21.33
C GLU A 204 2.37 -18.21 -20.47
N LYS A 205 1.57 -19.23 -20.83
CA LYS A 205 0.41 -19.66 -20.04
C LYS A 205 0.85 -20.57 -18.90
N ALA A 206 0.21 -20.41 -17.75
CA ALA A 206 0.47 -21.29 -16.62
C ALA A 206 -0.01 -22.72 -16.91
N ALA A 207 0.87 -23.71 -16.70
CA ALA A 207 0.58 -25.12 -16.97
C ALA A 207 -0.64 -25.66 -16.22
N HIS A 208 -0.92 -25.16 -15.02
CA HIS A 208 -2.04 -25.59 -14.19
C HIS A 208 -3.34 -24.81 -14.46
N ASN A 209 -3.28 -23.66 -15.16
CA ASN A 209 -4.43 -22.82 -15.48
C ASN A 209 -4.17 -22.00 -16.75
N GLY A 210 -4.61 -22.48 -17.88
CA GLY A 210 -4.42 -21.82 -19.18
C GLY A 210 -5.06 -20.43 -19.34
N LYS A 211 -5.88 -20.00 -18.37
CA LYS A 211 -6.42 -18.62 -18.30
C LYS A 211 -5.44 -17.63 -17.67
N VAL A 212 -4.38 -18.11 -17.02
CA VAL A 212 -3.35 -17.27 -16.41
C VAL A 212 -2.17 -17.16 -17.36
N ILE A 213 -1.80 -15.93 -17.72
CA ILE A 213 -0.59 -15.60 -18.48
C ILE A 213 0.39 -14.95 -17.50
N TYR A 214 1.66 -15.34 -17.55
CA TYR A 214 2.74 -14.72 -16.79
C TYR A 214 3.11 -13.38 -17.45
N SER A 215 2.54 -12.30 -16.97
CA SER A 215 2.64 -10.96 -17.59
C SER A 215 3.44 -9.95 -16.76
N LEU A 216 3.85 -10.32 -15.53
CA LEU A 216 4.52 -9.43 -14.61
C LEU A 216 5.91 -9.97 -14.26
N ASP A 217 6.97 -9.28 -14.69
CA ASP A 217 8.38 -9.56 -14.36
C ASP A 217 8.81 -8.90 -13.03
N PHE A 218 7.86 -8.33 -12.30
CA PHE A 218 8.06 -7.67 -11.01
C PHE A 218 7.02 -8.10 -9.99
N GLU A 219 7.37 -7.96 -8.71
CA GLU A 219 6.44 -8.20 -7.60
C GLU A 219 5.77 -6.90 -7.18
N VAL A 220 4.50 -6.99 -6.82
CA VAL A 220 3.70 -5.87 -6.31
C VAL A 220 3.18 -6.18 -4.91
N THR A 221 3.15 -5.18 -4.05
CA THR A 221 2.50 -5.23 -2.74
C THR A 221 1.45 -4.14 -2.61
N PRO A 222 0.40 -4.30 -1.78
CA PRO A 222 -0.60 -3.25 -1.56
C PRO A 222 0.00 -1.93 -1.12
N HIS A 223 1.02 -1.96 -0.27
CA HIS A 223 1.68 -0.74 0.21
C HIS A 223 2.46 -0.03 -0.91
N GLN A 224 3.00 -0.78 -1.86
CA GLN A 224 3.74 -0.22 -3.01
C GLN A 224 2.83 0.58 -3.94
N LEU A 225 1.54 0.21 -4.10
CA LEU A 225 0.57 1.00 -4.87
C LEU A 225 0.45 2.43 -4.30
N ARG A 226 0.26 2.52 -2.99
CA ARG A 226 0.21 3.81 -2.31
C ARG A 226 1.55 4.56 -2.37
N HIS A 227 2.68 3.87 -2.25
CA HIS A 227 4.00 4.48 -2.43
C HIS A 227 4.14 5.08 -3.83
N THR A 228 3.66 4.38 -4.86
CA THR A 228 3.61 4.87 -6.24
C THR A 228 2.77 6.14 -6.35
N TYR A 229 1.56 6.18 -5.77
CA TYR A 229 0.74 7.38 -5.71
C TYR A 229 1.47 8.59 -5.12
N ILE A 230 2.09 8.41 -3.95
CA ILE A 230 2.83 9.48 -3.27
C ILE A 230 4.02 9.95 -4.14
N THR A 231 4.76 9.02 -4.72
CA THR A 231 5.90 9.31 -5.60
C THR A 231 5.46 10.12 -6.83
N ASN A 232 4.35 9.73 -7.46
CA ASN A 232 3.81 10.44 -8.63
C ASN A 232 3.35 11.86 -8.28
N LEU A 233 2.73 12.08 -7.12
CA LEU A 233 2.40 13.44 -6.65
C LEU A 233 3.66 14.31 -6.48
N ILE A 234 4.73 13.73 -5.91
CA ILE A 234 5.99 14.42 -5.72
C ILE A 234 6.65 14.75 -7.08
N HIS A 235 6.62 13.81 -8.03
CA HIS A 235 7.11 14.05 -9.39
C HIS A 235 6.32 15.15 -10.11
N SER A 236 5.03 15.22 -9.88
CA SER A 236 4.15 16.29 -10.39
C SER A 236 4.32 17.61 -9.64
N SER A 237 5.32 17.72 -8.76
CA SER A 237 5.64 18.92 -7.98
C SER A 237 4.50 19.41 -7.07
N VAL A 238 3.63 18.49 -6.63
CA VAL A 238 2.64 18.79 -5.59
C VAL A 238 3.38 19.09 -4.30
N ASP A 239 2.97 20.14 -3.60
CA ASP A 239 3.66 20.59 -2.38
C ASP A 239 3.60 19.52 -1.27
N PRO A 240 4.65 19.43 -0.44
CA PRO A 240 4.75 18.37 0.58
C PRO A 240 3.61 18.35 1.60
N LYS A 241 2.98 19.49 1.87
CA LYS A 241 1.87 19.59 2.82
C LYS A 241 0.59 18.99 2.24
N THR A 242 0.32 19.26 0.98
CA THR A 242 -0.77 18.62 0.22
C THR A 242 -0.54 17.12 0.09
N VAL A 243 0.69 16.67 -0.22
CA VAL A 243 1.03 15.24 -0.25
C VAL A 243 0.82 14.61 1.12
N GLN A 244 1.24 15.26 2.21
CA GLN A 244 1.02 14.79 3.58
C GLN A 244 -0.48 14.58 3.87
N TYR A 245 -1.30 15.58 3.50
CA TYR A 245 -2.75 15.53 3.69
C TYR A 245 -3.38 14.38 2.89
N LEU A 246 -3.13 14.31 1.57
CA LEU A 246 -3.68 13.27 0.69
C LEU A 246 -3.24 11.87 1.09
N ALA A 247 -1.99 11.74 1.53
CA ALA A 247 -1.48 10.49 2.09
C ALA A 247 -2.03 10.18 3.49
N GLY A 248 -2.55 11.14 4.24
CA GLY A 248 -2.97 10.96 5.64
C GLY A 248 -1.80 10.52 6.52
N HIS A 249 -0.65 11.19 6.38
CA HIS A 249 0.50 11.01 7.26
C HIS A 249 0.36 11.92 8.48
N GLU A 250 0.41 11.33 9.66
CA GLU A 250 0.35 12.08 10.91
C GLU A 250 1.57 13.00 11.09
N SER A 251 2.75 12.48 10.74
CA SER A 251 4.02 13.21 10.79
C SER A 251 4.46 13.66 9.41
N SER A 252 4.83 14.94 9.29
CA SER A 252 5.46 15.50 8.08
C SER A 252 6.80 14.82 7.75
N LYS A 253 7.49 14.28 8.77
CA LYS A 253 8.77 13.59 8.59
C LYS A 253 8.68 12.47 7.57
N ILE A 254 7.63 11.63 7.62
CA ILE A 254 7.45 10.51 6.68
C ILE A 254 7.33 11.03 5.23
N THR A 255 6.55 12.09 5.03
CA THR A 255 6.39 12.71 3.70
C THR A 255 7.70 13.33 3.22
N MET A 256 8.41 14.04 4.10
CA MET A 256 9.68 14.68 3.76
C MET A 256 10.77 13.67 3.46
N ASP A 257 10.83 12.53 4.17
CA ASP A 257 11.79 11.45 3.90
C ASP A 257 11.56 10.84 2.51
N ILE A 258 10.28 10.65 2.11
CA ILE A 258 9.95 10.19 0.75
C ILE A 258 10.29 11.26 -0.28
N TYR A 259 9.94 12.52 -0.01
CA TYR A 259 10.22 13.66 -0.89
C TYR A 259 11.73 13.80 -1.16
N ALA A 260 12.54 13.73 -0.11
CA ALA A 260 13.99 13.77 -0.23
C ALA A 260 14.53 12.62 -1.10
N LYS A 261 14.10 11.37 -0.84
CA LYS A 261 14.50 10.20 -1.64
C LYS A 261 14.13 10.38 -3.12
N VAL A 262 12.92 10.84 -3.43
CA VAL A 262 12.43 11.01 -4.80
C VAL A 262 13.23 12.10 -5.53
N LYS A 263 13.42 13.26 -4.92
CA LYS A 263 14.13 14.41 -5.54
C LYS A 263 15.62 14.17 -5.67
N TYR A 264 16.28 13.56 -4.67
CA TYR A 264 17.72 13.30 -4.73
C TYR A 264 18.10 12.20 -5.73
N ASN A 265 17.19 11.32 -6.11
CA ASN A 265 17.43 10.31 -7.14
C ASN A 265 17.34 10.86 -8.57
N ARG A 266 17.11 12.18 -8.75
CA ARG A 266 17.07 12.86 -10.06
C ARG A 266 17.98 14.09 -10.07
N PRO A 267 19.30 13.90 -10.14
CA PRO A 267 20.26 15.01 -10.12
C PRO A 267 20.04 16.00 -11.27
N ASP A 268 19.62 15.55 -12.45
CA ASP A 268 19.35 16.41 -13.61
C ASP A 268 18.15 17.37 -13.38
N GLU A 269 17.14 16.94 -12.65
CA GLU A 269 16.02 17.79 -12.24
C GLU A 269 16.44 18.82 -11.20
N LEU A 270 17.29 18.42 -10.25
CA LEU A 270 17.88 19.33 -9.26
C LEU A 270 18.73 20.41 -9.93
N VAL A 271 19.61 20.04 -10.86
CA VAL A 271 20.44 20.98 -11.60
C VAL A 271 19.56 21.99 -12.36
N ARG A 272 18.52 21.53 -13.06
CA ARG A 272 17.57 22.43 -13.75
C ARG A 272 16.84 23.37 -12.79
N THR A 273 16.39 22.85 -11.65
CA THR A 273 15.68 23.65 -10.64
C THR A 273 16.60 24.70 -10.03
N MET A 274 17.85 24.32 -9.74
CA MET A 274 18.88 25.25 -9.24
C MET A 274 19.22 26.31 -10.29
N GLY A 275 19.46 25.92 -11.55
CA GLY A 275 19.70 26.85 -12.64
C GLY A 275 18.55 27.87 -12.80
N GLY A 276 17.30 27.42 -12.74
CA GLY A 276 16.14 28.31 -12.78
C GLY A 276 16.05 29.28 -11.58
N ALA A 277 16.45 28.83 -10.39
CA ALA A 277 16.44 29.66 -9.19
C ALA A 277 17.50 30.81 -9.23
N PHE A 278 18.59 30.61 -9.98
CA PHE A 278 19.67 31.56 -10.07
C PHE A 278 19.80 32.26 -11.44
N ALA A 279 18.91 31.94 -12.39
CA ALA A 279 18.93 32.49 -13.74
C ALA A 279 18.90 34.04 -13.79
N GLN A 280 18.26 34.68 -12.81
CA GLN A 280 18.27 36.16 -12.73
C GLN A 280 19.61 36.75 -12.33
N TRP A 281 20.44 35.98 -11.62
CA TRP A 281 21.78 36.41 -11.21
C TRP A 281 22.78 36.27 -12.35
N ASP A 282 22.66 35.21 -13.15
CA ASP A 282 23.51 34.99 -14.33
C ASP A 282 23.22 36.05 -15.40
N ALA A 283 21.97 36.48 -15.57
CA ALA A 283 21.58 37.56 -16.48
C ALA A 283 22.07 38.96 -16.04
N ALA A 284 22.35 39.14 -14.74
CA ALA A 284 22.86 40.41 -14.20
C ALA A 284 24.40 40.54 -14.33
N GLN A 285 25.09 39.45 -14.68
CA GLN A 285 26.55 39.43 -14.85
C GLN A 285 27.02 39.37 -16.33
N ALA A 286 26.09 39.27 -17.27
CA ALA A 286 26.32 39.32 -18.72
C ALA A 286 26.01 40.70 -19.31
#